data_4b93d88031b5f2a7cf268cef8ce40a36
#
_entry.id   4b93d88031b5f2a7cf268cef8ce40a36
#
_cell.length_a   1.000
_cell.length_b   1.000
_cell.length_c   1.000
_cell.angle_alpha   90.00
_cell.angle_beta   90.00
_cell.angle_gamma   90.00
#
_symmetry.space_group_name_H-M   'P 1'
#
loop_
_entity.id
_entity.type
_entity.pdbx_description
1 polymer ?
#
loop_
_entity_poly.entity_id
_entity_poly.type
_entity_poly.pdbx_seq_one_letter_code
_entity_poly.pdbx_strand_id
1 'polypeptide(L)'
;MLKGKTAVVTGSTSGIGLGIAEGFAKEGINLVLNGFGDAAEIETIRAGLASKFGIKVTYDGADMSKPEQIEAMMKKAAVDFGGVDILVNNAGIQHVCPVEDFPTAKWDAIIAINMSSAFHTTKMAIPYMKSKGWGRIINVASAHAMVASPFKSAYVASKHGIMGFTKTVALEVAEKGITCNAICPGYVLTPLVEKQIPDTAKARGMTEEQVKKDVLLAAQPTKQFVTTAQVAGTAIFLCSDSAASITGTNIMVEGGWTAH
;
A
#
# COMPACT_ATOMS: atom_id res chain seq x y z
N MET A 1 22.29 1.86 2.65
CA MET A 1 21.84 1.59 4.05
C MET A 1 20.53 2.32 4.32
N LEU A 2 19.50 1.63 4.86
CA LEU A 2 18.16 2.21 5.08
C LEU A 2 17.97 2.83 6.48
N LYS A 3 18.81 2.45 7.44
CA LYS A 3 18.77 2.94 8.82
C LYS A 3 18.80 4.47 8.89
N GLY A 4 17.88 5.06 9.65
CA GLY A 4 17.74 6.51 9.81
C GLY A 4 16.97 7.23 8.70
N LYS A 5 16.64 6.54 7.58
CA LYS A 5 15.72 7.06 6.56
C LYS A 5 14.32 7.24 7.17
N THR A 6 13.47 8.04 6.53
CA THR A 6 12.10 8.29 6.96
C THR A 6 11.12 7.80 5.91
N ALA A 7 10.19 6.94 6.31
CA ALA A 7 9.10 6.43 5.47
C ALA A 7 7.74 6.96 5.93
N VAL A 8 6.94 7.43 4.96
CA VAL A 8 5.50 7.62 5.13
C VAL A 8 4.80 6.42 4.54
N VAL A 9 3.95 5.74 5.32
CA VAL A 9 3.18 4.58 4.88
C VAL A 9 1.69 4.87 5.09
N THR A 10 0.95 5.07 4.00
CA THR A 10 -0.49 5.35 4.09
C THR A 10 -1.27 4.06 4.34
N GLY A 11 -2.36 4.13 5.13
CA GLY A 11 -3.15 2.96 5.50
C GLY A 11 -2.35 1.93 6.31
N SER A 12 -1.51 2.36 7.24
CA SER A 12 -0.57 1.52 7.98
C SER A 12 -0.98 1.20 9.43
N THR A 13 -2.22 1.46 9.80
CA THR A 13 -2.78 1.04 11.10
C THR A 13 -3.21 -0.43 11.13
N SER A 14 -3.21 -1.11 9.99
CA SER A 14 -3.57 -2.53 9.88
C SER A 14 -3.07 -3.18 8.58
N GLY A 15 -3.23 -4.48 8.45
CA GLY A 15 -3.08 -5.24 7.20
C GLY A 15 -1.70 -5.07 6.52
N ILE A 16 -1.70 -4.89 5.20
CA ILE A 16 -0.48 -4.78 4.39
C ILE A 16 0.37 -3.58 4.83
N GLY A 17 -0.25 -2.41 5.03
CA GLY A 17 0.47 -1.21 5.41
C GLY A 17 1.19 -1.35 6.75
N LEU A 18 0.55 -1.97 7.74
CA LEU A 18 1.18 -2.27 9.03
C LEU A 18 2.34 -3.26 8.85
N GLY A 19 2.15 -4.32 8.06
CA GLY A 19 3.24 -5.27 7.78
C GLY A 19 4.45 -4.62 7.12
N ILE A 20 4.24 -3.68 6.19
CA ILE A 20 5.33 -2.90 5.59
C ILE A 20 6.00 -2.00 6.64
N ALA A 21 5.22 -1.31 7.48
CA ALA A 21 5.74 -0.46 8.55
C ALA A 21 6.59 -1.27 9.55
N GLU A 22 6.13 -2.45 9.95
CA GLU A 22 6.90 -3.37 10.81
C GLU A 22 8.20 -3.84 10.15
N GLY A 23 8.16 -4.17 8.85
CA GLY A 23 9.33 -4.52 8.08
C GLY A 23 10.35 -3.37 8.03
N PHE A 24 9.90 -2.16 7.77
CA PHE A 24 10.75 -0.97 7.75
C PHE A 24 11.31 -0.63 9.14
N ALA A 25 10.53 -0.81 10.21
CA ALA A 25 11.00 -0.63 11.57
C ALA A 25 12.19 -1.54 11.91
N LYS A 26 12.15 -2.82 11.48
CA LYS A 26 13.25 -3.77 11.65
C LYS A 26 14.55 -3.32 10.96
N GLU A 27 14.43 -2.59 9.85
CA GLU A 27 15.57 -1.99 9.12
C GLU A 27 16.05 -0.67 9.72
N GLY A 28 15.46 -0.21 10.84
CA GLY A 28 15.82 1.04 11.51
C GLY A 28 15.33 2.29 10.79
N ILE A 29 14.26 2.18 9.98
CA ILE A 29 13.63 3.29 9.27
C ILE A 29 12.63 3.98 10.21
N ASN A 30 12.70 5.32 10.31
CA ASN A 30 11.71 6.12 11.00
C ASN A 30 10.38 6.12 10.25
N LEU A 31 9.26 6.21 10.95
CA LEU A 31 7.94 5.99 10.37
C LEU A 31 6.97 7.13 10.65
N VAL A 32 6.20 7.46 9.64
CA VAL A 32 4.92 8.17 9.77
C VAL A 32 3.82 7.17 9.41
N LEU A 33 3.07 6.75 10.42
CA LEU A 33 1.91 5.90 10.26
C LEU A 33 0.69 6.76 9.89
N ASN A 34 -0.18 6.23 9.05
CA ASN A 34 -1.44 6.87 8.69
C ASN A 34 -2.53 5.81 8.57
N GLY A 35 -3.76 6.18 8.87
CA GLY A 35 -4.94 5.34 8.74
C GLY A 35 -5.98 5.66 9.80
N PHE A 36 -7.05 4.89 9.81
CA PHE A 36 -8.12 5.01 10.79
C PHE A 36 -8.12 3.79 11.72
N GLY A 37 -8.76 3.92 12.88
CA GLY A 37 -8.93 2.85 13.86
C GLY A 37 -9.16 3.39 15.26
N ASP A 38 -9.17 2.51 16.25
CA ASP A 38 -9.23 2.89 17.66
C ASP A 38 -7.93 3.62 18.05
N ALA A 39 -8.06 4.76 18.74
CA ALA A 39 -6.93 5.59 19.10
C ALA A 39 -5.94 4.92 20.04
N ALA A 40 -6.43 4.08 20.98
CA ALA A 40 -5.58 3.38 21.92
C ALA A 40 -4.82 2.22 21.25
N GLU A 41 -5.46 1.52 20.30
CA GLU A 41 -4.80 0.49 19.49
C GLU A 41 -3.71 1.11 18.61
N ILE A 42 -4.00 2.23 17.93
CA ILE A 42 -3.04 2.95 17.08
C ILE A 42 -1.84 3.42 17.92
N GLU A 43 -2.08 4.00 19.11
CA GLU A 43 -0.99 4.42 19.99
C GLU A 43 -0.16 3.24 20.48
N THR A 44 -0.79 2.10 20.78
CA THR A 44 -0.09 0.87 21.15
C THR A 44 0.83 0.40 20.03
N ILE A 45 0.36 0.39 18.78
CA ILE A 45 1.17 0.06 17.59
C ILE A 45 2.33 1.04 17.45
N ARG A 46 2.05 2.34 17.48
CA ARG A 46 3.05 3.40 17.32
C ARG A 46 4.16 3.30 18.38
N ALA A 47 3.76 3.24 19.66
CA ALA A 47 4.70 3.17 20.77
C ALA A 47 5.48 1.85 20.78
N GLY A 48 4.80 0.74 20.44
CA GLY A 48 5.42 -0.58 20.33
C GLY A 48 6.53 -0.62 19.27
N LEU A 49 6.28 -0.06 18.08
CA LEU A 49 7.29 0.02 17.02
C LEU A 49 8.46 0.93 17.43
N ALA A 50 8.17 2.08 18.03
CA ALA A 50 9.21 3.01 18.47
C ALA A 50 10.12 2.38 19.52
N SER A 51 9.55 1.77 20.58
CA SER A 51 10.31 1.18 21.67
C SER A 51 11.09 -0.08 21.25
N LYS A 52 10.43 -0.96 20.48
CA LYS A 52 11.02 -2.26 20.09
C LYS A 52 12.22 -2.10 19.17
N PHE A 53 12.19 -1.11 18.27
CA PHE A 53 13.23 -0.95 17.23
C PHE A 53 14.10 0.28 17.42
N GLY A 54 13.85 1.12 18.44
CA GLY A 54 14.65 2.31 18.73
C GLY A 54 14.60 3.37 17.64
N ILE A 55 13.44 3.52 16.99
CA ILE A 55 13.21 4.45 15.90
C ILE A 55 12.19 5.53 16.29
N LYS A 56 12.17 6.63 15.56
CA LYS A 56 11.10 7.62 15.71
C LYS A 56 9.87 7.19 14.91
N VAL A 57 8.72 7.13 15.56
CA VAL A 57 7.44 6.80 14.93
C VAL A 57 6.40 7.84 15.31
N THR A 58 5.79 8.47 14.31
CA THR A 58 4.65 9.37 14.48
C THR A 58 3.40 8.78 13.80
N TYR A 59 2.25 9.32 14.16
CA TYR A 59 0.97 8.97 13.54
C TYR A 59 0.27 10.24 13.08
N ASP A 60 -0.44 10.14 11.97
CA ASP A 60 -1.30 11.19 11.43
C ASP A 60 -2.59 10.55 10.87
N GLY A 61 -3.73 11.00 11.33
CA GLY A 61 -5.05 10.50 10.94
C GLY A 61 -5.64 11.14 9.68
N ALA A 62 -4.82 11.70 8.80
CA ALA A 62 -5.28 12.33 7.56
C ALA A 62 -6.17 11.39 6.73
N ASP A 63 -7.32 11.90 6.29
CA ASP A 63 -8.21 11.23 5.36
C ASP A 63 -7.61 11.30 3.94
N MET A 64 -7.29 10.14 3.39
CA MET A 64 -6.71 10.00 2.05
C MET A 64 -7.66 10.40 0.91
N SER A 65 -8.92 10.72 1.20
CA SER A 65 -9.85 11.34 0.24
C SER A 65 -9.76 12.88 0.21
N LYS A 66 -8.99 13.49 1.12
CA LYS A 66 -8.91 14.94 1.35
C LYS A 66 -7.52 15.49 1.03
N PRO A 67 -7.33 16.12 -0.14
CA PRO A 67 -6.03 16.63 -0.57
C PRO A 67 -5.36 17.57 0.45
N GLU A 68 -6.13 18.43 1.12
CA GLU A 68 -5.63 19.35 2.11
C GLU A 68 -5.10 18.66 3.37
N GLN A 69 -5.71 17.56 3.79
CA GLN A 69 -5.22 16.77 4.93
C GLN A 69 -3.96 15.99 4.55
N ILE A 70 -3.90 15.45 3.32
CA ILE A 70 -2.70 14.80 2.80
C ILE A 70 -1.53 15.78 2.76
N GLU A 71 -1.75 17.00 2.26
CA GLU A 71 -0.73 18.04 2.20
C GLU A 71 -0.23 18.41 3.61
N ALA A 72 -1.14 18.57 4.57
CA ALA A 72 -0.78 18.89 5.96
C ALA A 72 0.05 17.77 6.59
N MET A 73 -0.35 16.50 6.44
CA MET A 73 0.40 15.34 6.91
C MET A 73 1.81 15.29 6.32
N MET A 74 1.95 15.46 5.02
CA MET A 74 3.24 15.40 4.33
C MET A 74 4.18 16.56 4.75
N LYS A 75 3.64 17.76 4.92
CA LYS A 75 4.39 18.90 5.47
C LYS A 75 4.86 18.64 6.90
N LYS A 76 3.97 18.10 7.74
CA LYS A 76 4.30 17.73 9.12
C LYS A 76 5.39 16.66 9.16
N ALA A 77 5.28 15.62 8.35
CA ALA A 77 6.31 14.59 8.22
C ALA A 77 7.67 15.19 7.84
N ALA A 78 7.69 16.12 6.89
CA ALA A 78 8.92 16.79 6.48
C ALA A 78 9.53 17.64 7.60
N VAL A 79 8.74 18.34 8.38
CA VAL A 79 9.21 19.13 9.54
C VAL A 79 9.75 18.21 10.63
N ASP A 80 9.00 17.17 10.98
CA ASP A 80 9.34 16.26 12.08
C ASP A 80 10.63 15.45 11.82
N PHE A 81 10.93 15.15 10.54
CA PHE A 81 12.01 14.23 10.14
C PHE A 81 13.05 14.82 9.17
N GLY A 82 12.90 16.09 8.79
CA GLY A 82 13.80 16.72 7.80
C GLY A 82 13.57 16.23 6.36
N GLY A 83 12.36 15.76 6.06
CA GLY A 83 11.94 15.28 4.74
C GLY A 83 11.43 13.85 4.74
N VAL A 84 10.96 13.42 3.59
CA VAL A 84 10.46 12.06 3.34
C VAL A 84 11.40 11.36 2.35
N ASP A 85 12.01 10.26 2.75
CA ASP A 85 12.93 9.48 1.91
C ASP A 85 12.22 8.36 1.17
N ILE A 86 11.24 7.73 1.83
CA ILE A 86 10.47 6.61 1.32
C ILE A 86 8.99 6.93 1.43
N LEU A 87 8.26 6.75 0.34
CA LEU A 87 6.80 6.90 0.31
C LEU A 87 6.16 5.59 -0.09
N VAL A 88 5.25 5.07 0.73
CA VAL A 88 4.44 3.90 0.42
C VAL A 88 2.97 4.31 0.33
N ASN A 89 2.44 4.35 -0.87
CA ASN A 89 1.03 4.58 -1.16
C ASN A 89 0.29 3.24 -1.07
N ASN A 90 -0.21 2.93 0.12
CA ASN A 90 -0.88 1.66 0.41
C ASN A 90 -2.37 1.84 0.74
N ALA A 91 -2.80 3.01 1.22
CA ALA A 91 -4.21 3.24 1.53
C ALA A 91 -5.13 2.84 0.38
N GLY A 92 -6.19 2.12 0.68
CA GLY A 92 -7.12 1.67 -0.33
C GLY A 92 -8.39 1.07 0.24
N ILE A 93 -9.47 1.23 -0.51
CA ILE A 93 -10.80 0.67 -0.21
C ILE A 93 -11.35 -0.06 -1.43
N GLN A 94 -12.34 -0.91 -1.19
CA GLN A 94 -13.04 -1.65 -2.24
C GLN A 94 -14.54 -1.66 -1.97
N HIS A 95 -15.30 -1.69 -3.06
CA HIS A 95 -16.72 -1.99 -3.07
C HIS A 95 -17.01 -2.96 -4.22
N VAL A 96 -17.90 -3.92 -3.99
CA VAL A 96 -18.25 -4.96 -4.97
C VAL A 96 -19.71 -4.79 -5.34
N CYS A 97 -19.98 -4.46 -6.63
CA CYS A 97 -21.31 -4.20 -7.12
C CYS A 97 -21.32 -4.30 -8.66
N PRO A 98 -22.42 -4.75 -9.31
CA PRO A 98 -22.62 -4.61 -10.75
C PRO A 98 -22.41 -3.16 -11.19
N VAL A 99 -21.90 -2.93 -12.41
CA VAL A 99 -21.53 -1.57 -12.85
C VAL A 99 -22.77 -0.66 -12.99
N GLU A 100 -23.90 -1.21 -13.39
CA GLU A 100 -25.17 -0.50 -13.52
C GLU A 100 -25.76 -0.04 -12.18
N ASP A 101 -25.47 -0.77 -11.11
CA ASP A 101 -25.94 -0.47 -9.74
C ASP A 101 -24.86 0.18 -8.87
N PHE A 102 -23.67 0.46 -9.43
CA PHE A 102 -22.52 0.93 -8.64
C PHE A 102 -22.76 2.35 -8.12
N PRO A 103 -22.83 2.57 -6.78
CA PRO A 103 -23.07 3.91 -6.25
C PRO A 103 -21.96 4.89 -6.62
N THR A 104 -22.30 6.02 -7.26
CA THR A 104 -21.35 7.05 -7.69
C THR A 104 -20.44 7.50 -6.54
N ALA A 105 -20.98 7.73 -5.35
CA ALA A 105 -20.19 8.13 -4.17
C ALA A 105 -19.14 7.08 -3.77
N LYS A 106 -19.40 5.78 -4.01
CA LYS A 106 -18.40 4.72 -3.76
C LYS A 106 -17.34 4.69 -4.85
N TRP A 107 -17.72 4.94 -6.10
CA TRP A 107 -16.78 5.11 -7.20
C TRP A 107 -15.83 6.26 -6.90
N ASP A 108 -16.35 7.45 -6.60
CA ASP A 108 -15.55 8.65 -6.33
C ASP A 108 -14.61 8.44 -5.14
N ALA A 109 -15.08 7.84 -4.06
CA ALA A 109 -14.26 7.53 -2.90
C ALA A 109 -13.12 6.55 -3.23
N ILE A 110 -13.38 5.52 -4.04
CA ILE A 110 -12.36 4.55 -4.46
C ILE A 110 -11.30 5.25 -5.32
N ILE A 111 -11.69 6.07 -6.28
CA ILE A 111 -10.74 6.81 -7.12
C ILE A 111 -9.93 7.80 -6.28
N ALA A 112 -10.58 8.54 -5.38
CA ALA A 112 -9.91 9.48 -4.49
C ALA A 112 -8.84 8.79 -3.62
N ILE A 113 -9.22 7.71 -2.93
CA ILE A 113 -8.33 7.04 -1.97
C ILE A 113 -7.30 6.16 -2.65
N ASN A 114 -7.68 5.33 -3.64
CA ASN A 114 -6.77 4.34 -4.22
C ASN A 114 -5.80 4.92 -5.27
N MET A 115 -6.14 6.06 -5.89
CA MET A 115 -5.37 6.62 -7.00
C MET A 115 -4.97 8.08 -6.76
N SER A 116 -5.95 8.96 -6.52
CA SER A 116 -5.66 10.41 -6.39
C SER A 116 -4.79 10.71 -5.17
N SER A 117 -4.98 9.98 -4.07
CA SER A 117 -4.14 10.14 -2.88
C SER A 117 -2.64 9.91 -3.17
N ALA A 118 -2.34 8.91 -3.99
CA ALA A 118 -0.96 8.62 -4.41
C ALA A 118 -0.34 9.77 -5.20
N PHE A 119 -1.12 10.46 -6.02
CA PHE A 119 -0.67 11.69 -6.68
C PHE A 119 -0.36 12.78 -5.66
N HIS A 120 -1.27 13.04 -4.71
CA HIS A 120 -1.08 14.11 -3.72
C HIS A 120 0.12 13.87 -2.80
N THR A 121 0.29 12.66 -2.29
CA THR A 121 1.46 12.30 -1.46
C THR A 121 2.77 12.37 -2.25
N THR A 122 2.79 11.85 -3.48
CA THR A 122 3.96 11.83 -4.35
C THR A 122 4.39 13.25 -4.74
N LYS A 123 3.44 14.12 -5.09
CA LYS A 123 3.69 15.55 -5.37
C LYS A 123 4.42 16.23 -4.21
N MET A 124 4.06 15.90 -2.97
CA MET A 124 4.66 16.49 -1.77
C MET A 124 6.01 15.85 -1.40
N ALA A 125 6.23 14.56 -1.71
CA ALA A 125 7.47 13.87 -1.37
C ALA A 125 8.63 14.19 -2.33
N ILE A 126 8.37 14.29 -3.64
CA ILE A 126 9.39 14.46 -4.68
C ILE A 126 10.33 15.65 -4.42
N PRO A 127 9.89 16.86 -4.02
CA PRO A 127 10.81 17.96 -3.76
C PRO A 127 11.88 17.63 -2.72
N TYR A 128 11.52 16.96 -1.63
CA TYR A 128 12.47 16.52 -0.60
C TYR A 128 13.41 15.43 -1.09
N MET A 129 12.89 14.46 -1.84
CA MET A 129 13.72 13.41 -2.44
C MET A 129 14.72 13.99 -3.44
N LYS A 130 14.30 14.93 -4.28
CA LYS A 130 15.18 15.64 -5.23
C LYS A 130 16.29 16.43 -4.51
N SER A 131 15.97 17.11 -3.41
CA SER A 131 16.99 17.87 -2.63
C SER A 131 18.06 16.98 -2.01
N LYS A 132 17.72 15.71 -1.70
CA LYS A 132 18.61 14.69 -1.15
C LYS A 132 19.32 13.85 -2.22
N GLY A 133 18.91 13.93 -3.49
CA GLY A 133 19.40 13.08 -4.57
C GLY A 133 19.07 11.59 -4.35
N TRP A 134 18.06 11.27 -3.55
CA TRP A 134 17.67 9.91 -3.22
C TRP A 134 16.18 9.85 -2.81
N GLY A 135 15.47 8.86 -3.31
CA GLY A 135 14.09 8.60 -2.92
C GLY A 135 13.57 7.26 -3.42
N ARG A 136 12.57 6.73 -2.71
CA ARG A 136 11.88 5.49 -3.09
C ARG A 136 10.37 5.69 -2.95
N ILE A 137 9.66 5.53 -4.07
CA ILE A 137 8.20 5.61 -4.12
C ILE A 137 7.67 4.21 -4.46
N ILE A 138 6.82 3.68 -3.61
CA ILE A 138 6.21 2.36 -3.73
C ILE A 138 4.71 2.52 -3.73
N ASN A 139 4.06 2.12 -4.82
CA ASN A 139 2.61 2.10 -4.93
C ASN A 139 2.11 0.67 -4.70
N VAL A 140 1.33 0.44 -3.64
CA VAL A 140 0.70 -0.87 -3.44
C VAL A 140 -0.52 -0.97 -4.35
N ALA A 141 -0.31 -1.63 -5.47
CA ALA A 141 -1.33 -1.89 -6.47
C ALA A 141 -2.15 -3.15 -6.11
N SER A 142 -2.21 -4.13 -6.99
CA SER A 142 -2.88 -5.44 -6.83
C SER A 142 -2.58 -6.29 -8.06
N ALA A 143 -2.80 -7.61 -8.01
CA ALA A 143 -2.96 -8.43 -9.21
C ALA A 143 -4.01 -7.82 -10.17
N HIS A 144 -5.04 -7.16 -9.62
CA HIS A 144 -6.04 -6.40 -10.39
C HIS A 144 -5.49 -5.14 -11.09
N ALA A 145 -4.23 -4.88 -11.06
CA ALA A 145 -3.59 -3.89 -11.93
C ALA A 145 -3.22 -4.46 -13.32
N MET A 146 -3.27 -5.79 -13.46
CA MET A 146 -2.92 -6.55 -14.68
C MET A 146 -4.11 -7.32 -15.25
N VAL A 147 -5.03 -7.75 -14.37
CA VAL A 147 -6.24 -8.52 -14.72
C VAL A 147 -7.48 -7.90 -14.09
N ALA A 148 -8.66 -8.33 -14.50
CA ALA A 148 -9.92 -7.83 -13.96
C ALA A 148 -10.70 -8.94 -13.24
N SER A 149 -11.68 -8.52 -12.45
CA SER A 149 -12.72 -9.39 -11.90
C SER A 149 -14.06 -8.69 -12.01
N PRO A 150 -15.17 -9.43 -12.25
CA PRO A 150 -16.50 -8.88 -12.27
C PRO A 150 -16.82 -8.13 -10.96
N PHE A 151 -17.69 -7.14 -11.06
CA PHE A 151 -18.24 -6.37 -9.93
C PHE A 151 -17.24 -5.48 -9.16
N LYS A 152 -16.03 -5.25 -9.70
CA LYS A 152 -14.95 -4.47 -9.09
C LYS A 152 -14.51 -3.29 -9.97
N SER A 153 -15.43 -2.70 -10.75
CA SER A 153 -15.11 -1.70 -11.78
C SER A 153 -14.24 -0.56 -11.29
N ALA A 154 -14.61 0.13 -10.19
CA ALA A 154 -13.84 1.25 -9.64
C ALA A 154 -12.47 0.80 -9.10
N TYR A 155 -12.42 -0.33 -8.39
CA TYR A 155 -11.18 -0.86 -7.84
C TYR A 155 -10.19 -1.23 -8.95
N VAL A 156 -10.64 -2.00 -9.94
CA VAL A 156 -9.81 -2.41 -11.09
C VAL A 156 -9.32 -1.18 -11.86
N ALA A 157 -10.21 -0.22 -12.15
CA ALA A 157 -9.84 1.03 -12.82
C ALA A 157 -8.76 1.79 -12.03
N SER A 158 -8.91 1.94 -10.71
CA SER A 158 -7.94 2.62 -9.88
C SER A 158 -6.58 1.91 -9.85
N LYS A 159 -6.57 0.55 -9.81
CA LYS A 159 -5.33 -0.23 -9.75
C LYS A 159 -4.61 -0.30 -11.11
N HIS A 160 -5.32 -0.25 -12.24
CA HIS A 160 -4.72 -0.04 -13.55
C HIS A 160 -4.17 1.39 -13.69
N GLY A 161 -4.93 2.40 -13.23
CA GLY A 161 -4.50 3.80 -13.26
C GLY A 161 -3.21 4.04 -12.48
N ILE A 162 -3.05 3.39 -11.31
CA ILE A 162 -1.83 3.51 -10.50
C ILE A 162 -0.59 2.99 -11.25
N MET A 163 -0.73 2.03 -12.16
CA MET A 163 0.39 1.56 -12.99
C MET A 163 0.83 2.61 -14.00
N GLY A 164 -0.13 3.28 -14.66
CA GLY A 164 0.19 4.42 -15.53
C GLY A 164 0.91 5.53 -14.78
N PHE A 165 0.37 5.91 -13.60
CA PHE A 165 0.98 6.89 -12.71
C PHE A 165 2.40 6.49 -12.28
N THR A 166 2.62 5.23 -11.87
CA THR A 166 3.93 4.70 -11.48
C THR A 166 4.96 4.87 -12.60
N LYS A 167 4.61 4.49 -13.82
CA LYS A 167 5.50 4.60 -14.98
C LYS A 167 5.86 6.05 -15.31
N THR A 168 4.86 6.93 -15.31
CA THR A 168 5.07 8.36 -15.60
C THR A 168 5.99 9.00 -14.57
N VAL A 169 5.70 8.83 -13.28
CA VAL A 169 6.55 9.38 -12.21
C VAL A 169 7.97 8.82 -12.28
N ALA A 170 8.14 7.52 -12.56
CA ALA A 170 9.46 6.90 -12.69
C ALA A 170 10.32 7.61 -13.76
N LEU A 171 9.73 7.93 -14.91
CA LEU A 171 10.44 8.65 -16.01
C LEU A 171 10.79 10.09 -15.62
N GLU A 172 9.88 10.79 -14.94
CA GLU A 172 10.08 12.19 -14.52
C GLU A 172 11.20 12.37 -13.49
N VAL A 173 11.51 11.32 -12.70
CA VAL A 173 12.49 11.39 -11.61
C VAL A 173 13.74 10.52 -11.84
N ALA A 174 13.85 9.87 -13.00
CA ALA A 174 14.90 8.87 -13.30
C ALA A 174 16.32 9.39 -13.05
N GLU A 175 16.61 10.64 -13.43
CA GLU A 175 17.93 11.26 -13.27
C GLU A 175 18.19 11.86 -11.87
N LYS A 176 17.25 11.69 -10.93
CA LYS A 176 17.29 12.34 -9.61
C LYS A 176 17.64 11.38 -8.48
N GLY A 177 18.07 10.16 -8.79
CA GLY A 177 18.33 9.12 -7.79
C GLY A 177 17.07 8.58 -7.11
N ILE A 178 15.89 8.80 -7.73
CA ILE A 178 14.58 8.41 -7.22
C ILE A 178 14.02 7.28 -8.08
N THR A 179 13.46 6.26 -7.44
CA THR A 179 12.71 5.21 -8.13
C THR A 179 11.25 5.22 -7.75
N CYS A 180 10.39 4.85 -8.68
CA CYS A 180 8.95 4.71 -8.46
C CYS A 180 8.50 3.36 -9.03
N ASN A 181 8.02 2.45 -8.16
CA ASN A 181 7.61 1.11 -8.54
C ASN A 181 6.27 0.73 -7.90
N ALA A 182 5.64 -0.30 -8.43
CA ALA A 182 4.44 -0.88 -7.85
C ALA A 182 4.71 -2.28 -7.28
N ILE A 183 4.06 -2.61 -6.17
CA ILE A 183 3.92 -3.98 -5.68
C ILE A 183 2.48 -4.40 -5.97
N CYS A 184 2.31 -5.57 -6.56
CA CYS A 184 1.01 -6.10 -6.97
C CYS A 184 0.71 -7.40 -6.18
N PRO A 185 0.14 -7.29 -4.96
CA PRO A 185 -0.23 -8.47 -4.20
C PRO A 185 -1.44 -9.16 -4.81
N GLY A 186 -1.51 -10.49 -4.63
CA GLY A 186 -2.75 -11.25 -4.72
C GLY A 186 -3.59 -11.12 -3.45
N TYR A 187 -4.28 -12.20 -3.08
CA TYR A 187 -5.01 -12.23 -1.81
C TYR A 187 -4.04 -12.34 -0.64
N VAL A 188 -4.04 -11.32 0.21
CA VAL A 188 -3.27 -11.27 1.46
C VAL A 188 -4.20 -11.55 2.61
N LEU A 189 -3.85 -12.50 3.48
CA LEU A 189 -4.61 -12.78 4.67
C LEU A 189 -4.46 -11.61 5.66
N THR A 190 -5.48 -10.78 5.70
CA THR A 190 -5.58 -9.62 6.57
C THR A 190 -6.80 -9.77 7.47
N PRO A 191 -6.89 -9.07 8.61
CA PRO A 191 -8.08 -9.14 9.47
C PRO A 191 -9.39 -8.87 8.73
N LEU A 192 -9.36 -8.02 7.69
CA LEU A 192 -10.51 -7.75 6.84
C LEU A 192 -10.94 -8.99 6.04
N VAL A 193 -9.98 -9.72 5.47
CA VAL A 193 -10.25 -10.95 4.70
C VAL A 193 -10.69 -12.08 5.63
N GLU A 194 -10.02 -12.25 6.77
CA GLU A 194 -10.37 -13.27 7.75
C GLU A 194 -11.82 -13.14 8.23
N LYS A 195 -12.27 -11.94 8.53
CA LYS A 195 -13.66 -11.67 8.96
C LYS A 195 -14.73 -12.02 7.90
N GLN A 196 -14.36 -12.05 6.61
CA GLN A 196 -15.29 -12.37 5.52
C GLN A 196 -15.47 -13.88 5.31
N ILE A 197 -14.55 -14.71 5.79
CA ILE A 197 -14.55 -16.15 5.53
C ILE A 197 -15.79 -16.85 6.11
N PRO A 198 -16.14 -16.69 7.41
CA PRO A 198 -17.29 -17.34 8.00
C PRO A 198 -18.62 -16.97 7.33
N ASP A 199 -18.82 -15.69 7.03
CA ASP A 199 -20.05 -15.21 6.39
C ASP A 199 -20.18 -15.75 4.96
N THR A 200 -19.08 -15.81 4.22
CA THR A 200 -19.06 -16.40 2.87
C THR A 200 -19.34 -17.90 2.92
N ALA A 201 -18.78 -18.61 3.90
CA ALA A 201 -19.01 -20.05 4.11
C ALA A 201 -20.50 -20.32 4.34
N LYS A 202 -21.12 -19.57 5.24
CA LYS A 202 -22.55 -19.67 5.54
C LYS A 202 -23.43 -19.34 4.32
N ALA A 203 -23.14 -18.26 3.61
CA ALA A 203 -23.92 -17.82 2.45
C ALA A 203 -23.86 -18.80 1.27
N ARG A 204 -22.76 -19.55 1.12
CA ARG A 204 -22.54 -20.50 0.03
C ARG A 204 -22.76 -21.97 0.40
N GLY A 205 -23.07 -22.28 1.66
CA GLY A 205 -23.19 -23.65 2.14
C GLY A 205 -21.86 -24.45 2.03
N MET A 206 -20.73 -23.76 2.22
CA MET A 206 -19.36 -24.32 2.10
C MET A 206 -18.67 -24.32 3.46
N THR A 207 -17.64 -25.15 3.60
CA THR A 207 -16.73 -25.04 4.75
C THR A 207 -15.80 -23.82 4.58
N GLU A 208 -15.25 -23.28 5.67
CA GLU A 208 -14.28 -22.18 5.59
C GLU A 208 -13.06 -22.52 4.76
N GLU A 209 -12.59 -23.79 4.81
CA GLU A 209 -11.47 -24.26 3.99
C GLU A 209 -11.82 -24.28 2.50
N GLN A 210 -13.04 -24.67 2.14
CA GLN A 210 -13.51 -24.58 0.75
C GLN A 210 -13.61 -23.12 0.30
N VAL A 211 -14.09 -22.20 1.15
CA VAL A 211 -14.12 -20.76 0.83
C VAL A 211 -12.71 -20.23 0.58
N LYS A 212 -11.75 -20.56 1.43
CA LYS A 212 -10.35 -20.13 1.23
C LYS A 212 -9.81 -20.65 -0.10
N LYS A 213 -9.93 -21.96 -0.35
CA LYS A 213 -9.31 -22.63 -1.51
C LYS A 213 -10.02 -22.32 -2.83
N ASP A 214 -11.36 -22.45 -2.84
CA ASP A 214 -12.14 -22.52 -4.08
C ASP A 214 -12.83 -21.19 -4.43
N VAL A 215 -12.86 -20.22 -3.49
CA VAL A 215 -13.43 -18.90 -3.70
C VAL A 215 -12.34 -17.84 -3.66
N LEU A 216 -11.65 -17.67 -2.52
CA LEU A 216 -10.66 -16.60 -2.36
C LEU A 216 -9.39 -16.89 -3.17
N LEU A 217 -8.86 -18.10 -3.05
CA LEU A 217 -7.61 -18.51 -3.71
C LEU A 217 -7.87 -19.21 -5.08
N ALA A 218 -9.08 -19.14 -5.60
CA ALA A 218 -9.41 -19.76 -6.89
C ALA A 218 -8.44 -19.33 -8.00
N ALA A 219 -8.16 -18.03 -8.07
CA ALA A 219 -7.29 -17.44 -9.09
C ALA A 219 -5.79 -17.54 -8.78
N GLN A 220 -5.38 -17.94 -7.56
CA GLN A 220 -3.96 -18.12 -7.19
C GLN A 220 -3.55 -19.60 -7.36
N PRO A 221 -2.72 -19.96 -8.35
CA PRO A 221 -2.27 -21.34 -8.57
C PRO A 221 -1.61 -21.98 -7.34
N THR A 222 -0.86 -21.22 -6.57
CA THR A 222 -0.21 -21.71 -5.34
C THR A 222 -1.20 -22.10 -4.23
N LYS A 223 -2.47 -21.69 -4.33
CA LYS A 223 -3.50 -21.90 -3.29
C LYS A 223 -3.08 -21.48 -1.88
N GLN A 224 -2.19 -20.49 -1.80
CA GLN A 224 -1.68 -19.93 -0.55
C GLN A 224 -1.93 -18.43 -0.52
N PHE A 225 -2.35 -17.90 0.63
CA PHE A 225 -2.39 -16.46 0.83
C PHE A 225 -0.98 -15.87 0.82
N VAL A 226 -0.84 -14.73 0.18
CA VAL A 226 0.34 -13.89 0.36
C VAL A 226 0.37 -13.38 1.81
N THR A 227 1.54 -13.35 2.41
CA THR A 227 1.71 -12.80 3.76
C THR A 227 2.09 -11.32 3.71
N THR A 228 1.75 -10.56 4.75
CA THR A 228 2.20 -9.16 4.89
C THR A 228 3.72 -9.07 4.93
N ALA A 229 4.41 -10.09 5.48
CA ALA A 229 5.86 -10.18 5.51
C ALA A 229 6.49 -10.32 4.10
N GLN A 230 5.85 -11.06 3.17
CA GLN A 230 6.32 -11.16 1.79
C GLN A 230 6.20 -9.80 1.06
N VAL A 231 5.11 -9.08 1.27
CA VAL A 231 4.92 -7.74 0.71
C VAL A 231 5.94 -6.76 1.31
N ALA A 232 6.17 -6.82 2.62
CA ALA A 232 7.17 -6.01 3.31
C ALA A 232 8.60 -6.30 2.82
N GLY A 233 8.97 -7.57 2.64
CA GLY A 233 10.26 -7.97 2.07
C GLY A 233 10.48 -7.40 0.66
N THR A 234 9.43 -7.41 -0.17
CA THR A 234 9.48 -6.79 -1.51
C THR A 234 9.66 -5.28 -1.41
N ALA A 235 8.97 -4.61 -0.47
CA ALA A 235 9.13 -3.16 -0.26
C ALA A 235 10.55 -2.81 0.21
N ILE A 236 11.12 -3.58 1.13
CA ILE A 236 12.51 -3.41 1.59
C ILE A 236 13.50 -3.61 0.43
N PHE A 237 13.31 -4.66 -0.37
CA PHE A 237 14.12 -4.90 -1.56
C PHE A 237 14.10 -3.71 -2.53
N LEU A 238 12.92 -3.19 -2.85
CA LEU A 238 12.78 -2.02 -3.73
C LEU A 238 13.42 -0.74 -3.17
N CYS A 239 13.63 -0.66 -1.85
CA CYS A 239 14.37 0.44 -1.21
C CYS A 239 15.88 0.23 -1.20
N SER A 240 16.38 -0.99 -1.44
CA SER A 240 17.81 -1.32 -1.38
C SER A 240 18.60 -0.79 -2.57
N ASP A 241 19.94 -0.78 -2.41
CA ASP A 241 20.85 -0.40 -3.48
C ASP A 241 20.80 -1.41 -4.66
N SER A 242 20.48 -2.68 -4.39
CA SER A 242 20.30 -3.71 -5.41
C SER A 242 19.13 -3.41 -6.37
N ALA A 243 18.18 -2.58 -5.94
CA ALA A 243 17.04 -2.16 -6.75
C ALA A 243 17.20 -0.76 -7.35
N ALA A 244 18.39 -0.15 -7.29
CA ALA A 244 18.59 1.23 -7.75
C ALA A 244 18.27 1.47 -9.23
N SER A 245 18.39 0.44 -10.06
CA SER A 245 18.02 0.47 -11.50
C SER A 245 16.63 -0.12 -11.79
N ILE A 246 15.85 -0.46 -10.74
CA ILE A 246 14.47 -0.94 -10.87
C ILE A 246 13.55 0.26 -10.68
N THR A 247 12.95 0.75 -11.79
CA THR A 247 11.99 1.87 -11.76
C THR A 247 10.95 1.73 -12.86
N GLY A 248 9.74 2.21 -12.63
CA GLY A 248 8.62 2.16 -13.57
C GLY A 248 8.00 0.77 -13.75
N THR A 249 8.35 -0.19 -12.89
CA THR A 249 7.91 -1.58 -13.00
C THR A 249 6.90 -1.97 -11.91
N ASN A 250 6.36 -3.17 -12.07
CA ASN A 250 5.52 -3.84 -11.09
C ASN A 250 6.17 -5.15 -10.66
N ILE A 251 6.17 -5.41 -9.35
CA ILE A 251 6.59 -6.69 -8.78
C ILE A 251 5.34 -7.45 -8.35
N MET A 252 5.11 -8.59 -8.99
CA MET A 252 3.97 -9.47 -8.70
C MET A 252 4.28 -10.32 -7.46
N VAL A 253 3.38 -10.28 -6.47
CA VAL A 253 3.44 -11.09 -5.24
C VAL A 253 2.07 -11.72 -5.06
N GLU A 254 1.69 -12.68 -5.94
CA GLU A 254 0.29 -13.04 -6.16
C GLU A 254 0.04 -14.55 -6.44
N GLY A 255 1.07 -15.36 -6.20
CA GLY A 255 0.94 -16.83 -6.29
C GLY A 255 0.67 -17.37 -7.69
N GLY A 256 1.10 -16.65 -8.75
CA GLY A 256 0.97 -17.08 -10.14
C GLY A 256 -0.36 -16.70 -10.80
N TRP A 257 -1.17 -15.84 -10.17
CA TRP A 257 -2.48 -15.45 -10.70
C TRP A 257 -2.41 -14.86 -12.10
N THR A 258 -1.39 -14.08 -12.39
CA THR A 258 -1.27 -13.36 -13.68
C THR A 258 -0.30 -14.05 -14.66
N ALA A 259 0.11 -15.28 -14.40
CA ALA A 259 1.06 -16.02 -15.24
C ALA A 259 0.41 -16.68 -16.47
N HIS A 260 -0.91 -16.59 -16.65
CA HIS A 260 -1.68 -17.21 -17.74
C HIS A 260 -2.73 -16.27 -18.30
#